data_f1b37e00d95dd71077bdb693cae43c75
#
_entry.id   f1b37e00d95dd71077bdb693cae43c75
#
_cell.length_a   1.000
_cell.length_b   1.000
_cell.length_c   1.000
_cell.angle_alpha   90.00
_cell.angle_beta   90.00
_cell.angle_gamma   90.00
#
_symmetry.space_group_name_H-M   'P 1'
#
loop_
_entity.id
_entity.type
_entity.pdbx_description
1 polymer ?
#
loop_
_entity_poly.entity_id
_entity_poly.type
_entity_poly.pdbx_seq_one_letter_code
_entity_poly.pdbx_strand_id
1 'polypeptide(L)'
;MPSTTTAAWRVGADVGGTFTDVVALGPDGRIVPMKVLSTPPAYGEGVVAATTAAITTAGASPAEVGAMLHGTTVATNAILEKDGAVTALVTTSGFRDVLELGRLRRPTLYDLGWSKPPPLVPRRRRAELNGRIHADGTVDPPHTPEDVARLAMRIRGSGAAAVAVCLVNSYLRADEERRVADELRSLLPGRYVTASVDLGAEPGEFERTSTAVVNSYVGPVVQDYLTALERDLVAAGVTVPLLVMQSGGGLLDAGKVGRDRSRSSSPDRRPV
;
A
#
# COMPACT_ATOMS: atom_id res chain seq x y z
N MET A 1 -13.81 12.60 39.14
CA MET A 1 -13.38 11.21 39.29
C MET A 1 -12.38 10.95 38.19
N PRO A 2 -11.10 10.69 38.45
CA PRO A 2 -10.19 10.26 37.39
C PRO A 2 -10.66 8.90 36.90
N SER A 3 -10.91 8.77 35.60
CA SER A 3 -11.20 7.48 34.98
C SER A 3 -9.99 6.57 35.21
N THR A 4 -10.20 5.51 35.97
CA THR A 4 -9.26 4.41 36.09
C THR A 4 -9.08 3.84 34.68
N THR A 5 -8.06 4.31 33.95
CA THR A 5 -7.60 3.63 32.75
C THR A 5 -7.18 2.24 33.23
N THR A 6 -8.00 1.24 32.99
CA THR A 6 -7.65 -0.15 33.28
C THR A 6 -6.36 -0.43 32.54
N ALA A 7 -5.30 -0.71 33.30
CA ALA A 7 -4.00 -0.96 32.73
C ALA A 7 -4.11 -2.20 31.81
N ALA A 8 -3.97 -1.98 30.50
CA ALA A 8 -4.24 -2.99 29.48
C ALA A 8 -2.93 -3.55 28.91
N TRP A 9 -2.98 -4.79 28.44
CA TRP A 9 -1.88 -5.42 27.73
C TRP A 9 -1.61 -4.73 26.39
N ARG A 10 -0.35 -4.60 26.02
CA ARG A 10 0.07 -4.12 24.69
C ARG A 10 0.76 -5.27 23.98
N VAL A 11 0.31 -5.59 22.78
CA VAL A 11 0.86 -6.69 21.98
C VAL A 11 1.50 -6.12 20.71
N GLY A 12 2.75 -6.52 20.47
CA GLY A 12 3.46 -6.28 19.23
C GLY A 12 3.70 -7.60 18.50
N ALA A 13 3.34 -7.68 17.23
CA ALA A 13 3.59 -8.84 16.37
C ALA A 13 4.41 -8.42 15.16
N ASP A 14 5.50 -9.13 14.87
CA ASP A 14 6.32 -8.94 13.68
C ASP A 14 6.34 -10.22 12.84
N VAL A 15 5.92 -10.11 11.59
CA VAL A 15 5.86 -11.23 10.64
C VAL A 15 7.02 -11.14 9.68
N GLY A 16 7.97 -12.08 9.84
CA GLY A 16 9.00 -12.36 8.86
C GLY A 16 8.63 -13.52 7.93
N GLY A 17 9.47 -13.77 6.93
CA GLY A 17 9.25 -14.88 5.99
C GLY A 17 9.30 -16.27 6.63
N THR A 18 10.08 -16.47 7.71
CA THR A 18 10.28 -17.77 8.36
C THR A 18 9.63 -17.84 9.75
N PHE A 19 9.72 -16.79 10.54
CA PHE A 19 9.19 -16.72 11.90
C PHE A 19 8.29 -15.52 12.09
N THR A 20 7.29 -15.71 12.96
CA THR A 20 6.45 -14.67 13.52
C THR A 20 6.82 -14.51 14.98
N ASP A 21 7.28 -13.32 15.35
CA ASP A 21 7.64 -12.95 16.71
C ASP A 21 6.51 -12.10 17.32
N VAL A 22 6.07 -12.46 18.52
CA VAL A 22 5.04 -11.72 19.26
C VAL A 22 5.58 -11.40 20.65
N VAL A 23 5.33 -10.18 21.12
CA VAL A 23 5.66 -9.76 22.48
C VAL A 23 4.41 -9.14 23.13
N ALA A 24 3.97 -9.71 24.25
CA ALA A 24 2.95 -9.11 25.09
C ALA A 24 3.60 -8.40 26.28
N LEU A 25 3.27 -7.11 26.45
CA LEU A 25 3.74 -6.26 27.56
C LEU A 25 2.57 -5.97 28.48
N GLY A 26 2.68 -6.47 29.72
CA GLY A 26 1.68 -6.29 30.76
C GLY A 26 1.68 -4.91 31.37
N PRO A 27 0.59 -4.56 32.05
CA PRO A 27 0.47 -3.29 32.77
C PRO A 27 1.45 -3.15 33.94
N ASP A 28 1.93 -4.27 34.47
CA ASP A 28 2.93 -4.39 35.53
C ASP A 28 4.38 -4.35 35.01
N GLY A 29 4.56 -4.20 33.68
CA GLY A 29 5.87 -4.24 33.03
C GLY A 29 6.36 -5.67 32.69
N ARG A 30 5.58 -6.70 32.95
CA ARG A 30 5.89 -8.09 32.58
C ARG A 30 5.93 -8.23 31.06
N ILE A 31 6.98 -8.87 30.56
CA ILE A 31 7.16 -9.15 29.13
C ILE A 31 7.00 -10.65 28.89
N VAL A 32 6.13 -11.02 27.96
CA VAL A 32 5.90 -12.41 27.52
C VAL A 32 6.20 -12.50 26.03
N PRO A 33 7.39 -12.99 25.64
CA PRO A 33 7.73 -13.23 24.25
C PRO A 33 7.16 -14.56 23.78
N MET A 34 6.77 -14.62 22.50
CA MET A 34 6.35 -15.80 21.79
C MET A 34 6.95 -15.81 20.39
N LYS A 35 7.44 -16.96 19.95
CA LYS A 35 7.99 -17.16 18.60
C LYS A 35 7.37 -18.40 18.00
N VAL A 36 6.82 -18.26 16.79
CA VAL A 36 6.25 -19.38 16.03
C VAL A 36 6.79 -19.38 14.60
N LEU A 37 6.64 -20.47 13.88
CA LEU A 37 6.90 -20.50 12.45
C LEU A 37 5.83 -19.67 11.74
N SER A 38 6.25 -18.87 10.75
CA SER A 38 5.31 -18.20 9.85
C SER A 38 4.57 -19.23 9.01
N THR A 39 3.35 -18.93 8.63
CA THR A 39 2.42 -19.83 7.94
C THR A 39 2.09 -19.34 6.52
N PRO A 40 3.08 -19.23 5.61
CA PRO A 40 2.79 -18.77 4.25
C PRO A 40 1.87 -19.78 3.52
N PRO A 41 0.92 -19.32 2.71
CA PRO A 41 0.58 -17.91 2.43
C PRO A 41 -0.33 -17.28 3.50
N ALA A 42 -0.80 -18.04 4.50
CA ALA A 42 -1.76 -17.60 5.54
C ALA A 42 -1.04 -16.98 6.77
N TYR A 43 -0.16 -16.01 6.54
CA TYR A 43 0.65 -15.38 7.61
C TYR A 43 -0.15 -14.92 8.84
N GLY A 44 -1.42 -14.55 8.67
CA GLY A 44 -2.30 -14.12 9.76
C GLY A 44 -2.56 -15.18 10.81
N GLU A 45 -2.61 -16.45 10.43
CA GLU A 45 -2.84 -17.58 11.35
C GLU A 45 -1.74 -17.65 12.42
N GLY A 46 -0.48 -17.51 12.01
CA GLY A 46 0.66 -17.48 12.93
C GLY A 46 0.59 -16.32 13.91
N VAL A 47 0.16 -15.13 13.47
CA VAL A 47 0.00 -13.94 14.33
C VAL A 47 -1.09 -14.20 15.38
N VAL A 48 -2.26 -14.67 14.97
CA VAL A 48 -3.37 -14.94 15.88
C VAL A 48 -3.02 -16.02 16.90
N ALA A 49 -2.42 -17.14 16.44
CA ALA A 49 -2.01 -18.23 17.32
C ALA A 49 -0.96 -17.76 18.35
N ALA A 50 0.09 -17.05 17.90
CA ALA A 50 1.13 -16.54 18.78
C ALA A 50 0.62 -15.47 19.76
N THR A 51 -0.28 -14.57 19.31
CA THR A 51 -0.93 -13.57 20.17
C THR A 51 -1.75 -14.25 21.26
N THR A 52 -2.61 -15.20 20.90
CA THR A 52 -3.42 -15.95 21.85
C THR A 52 -2.56 -16.72 22.85
N ALA A 53 -1.50 -17.39 22.38
CA ALA A 53 -0.57 -18.11 23.23
C ALA A 53 0.17 -17.19 24.21
N ALA A 54 0.64 -16.02 23.76
CA ALA A 54 1.33 -15.05 24.61
C ALA A 54 0.40 -14.51 25.71
N ILE A 55 -0.82 -14.14 25.39
CA ILE A 55 -1.82 -13.64 26.34
C ILE A 55 -2.25 -14.74 27.33
N THR A 56 -2.47 -15.97 26.87
CA THR A 56 -2.79 -17.11 27.75
C THR A 56 -1.63 -17.43 28.69
N THR A 57 -0.38 -17.43 28.20
CA THR A 57 0.83 -17.62 29.01
C THR A 57 0.99 -16.51 30.07
N ALA A 58 0.55 -15.30 29.73
CA ALA A 58 0.50 -14.19 30.66
C ALA A 58 -0.54 -14.34 31.77
N GLY A 59 -1.48 -15.29 31.64
CA GLY A 59 -2.63 -15.45 32.53
C GLY A 59 -3.71 -14.39 32.31
N ALA A 60 -3.73 -13.78 31.14
CA ALA A 60 -4.65 -12.71 30.75
C ALA A 60 -5.70 -13.21 29.73
N SER A 61 -6.74 -12.41 29.54
CA SER A 61 -7.75 -12.62 28.51
C SER A 61 -7.45 -11.78 27.27
N PRO A 62 -7.76 -12.22 26.05
CA PRO A 62 -7.67 -11.40 24.84
C PRO A 62 -8.44 -10.07 24.94
N ALA A 63 -9.53 -10.01 25.70
CA ALA A 63 -10.30 -8.79 25.94
C ALA A 63 -9.54 -7.73 26.79
N GLU A 64 -8.46 -8.11 27.45
CA GLU A 64 -7.60 -7.20 28.24
C GLU A 64 -6.50 -6.55 27.37
N VAL A 65 -6.43 -6.89 26.08
CA VAL A 65 -5.54 -6.24 25.12
C VAL A 65 -6.06 -4.83 24.82
N GLY A 66 -5.28 -3.82 25.15
CA GLY A 66 -5.62 -2.42 24.90
C GLY A 66 -4.93 -1.80 23.68
N ALA A 67 -3.90 -2.48 23.13
CA ALA A 67 -3.24 -2.06 21.91
C ALA A 67 -2.64 -3.26 21.17
N MET A 68 -2.84 -3.31 19.85
CA MET A 68 -2.27 -4.32 18.95
C MET A 68 -1.45 -3.62 17.86
N LEU A 69 -0.14 -3.87 17.86
CA LEU A 69 0.81 -3.32 16.89
C LEU A 69 1.31 -4.44 15.99
N HIS A 70 1.47 -4.13 14.72
CA HIS A 70 1.87 -5.12 13.72
C HIS A 70 2.95 -4.58 12.77
N GLY A 71 4.07 -5.29 12.72
CA GLY A 71 5.10 -5.20 11.69
C GLY A 71 4.94 -6.34 10.69
N THR A 72 5.16 -6.07 9.41
CA THR A 72 5.02 -7.10 8.37
C THR A 72 5.93 -6.86 7.18
N THR A 73 6.44 -7.95 6.62
CA THR A 73 7.22 -7.97 5.37
C THR A 73 6.39 -8.43 4.16
N VAL A 74 5.06 -8.57 4.30
CA VAL A 74 4.18 -9.07 3.22
C VAL A 74 4.34 -8.27 1.92
N ALA A 75 4.44 -6.93 2.01
CA ALA A 75 4.66 -6.09 0.83
C ALA A 75 6.01 -6.37 0.15
N THR A 76 7.07 -6.55 0.94
CA THR A 76 8.42 -6.86 0.43
C THR A 76 8.44 -8.24 -0.20
N ASN A 77 7.84 -9.23 0.45
CA ASN A 77 7.76 -10.60 -0.06
C ASN A 77 6.97 -10.64 -1.38
N ALA A 78 5.84 -9.95 -1.48
CA ALA A 78 5.07 -9.86 -2.72
C ALA A 78 5.89 -9.32 -3.92
N ILE A 79 6.83 -8.40 -3.67
CA ILE A 79 7.74 -7.89 -4.71
C ILE A 79 8.81 -8.92 -5.06
N LEU A 80 9.45 -9.55 -4.06
CA LEU A 80 10.55 -10.50 -4.25
C LEU A 80 10.08 -11.78 -4.94
N GLU A 81 8.92 -12.30 -4.53
CA GLU A 81 8.29 -13.50 -5.07
C GLU A 81 7.51 -13.25 -6.36
N LYS A 82 7.34 -11.97 -6.73
CA LYS A 82 6.54 -11.52 -7.89
C LYS A 82 5.07 -11.94 -7.83
N ASP A 83 4.52 -11.99 -6.62
CA ASP A 83 3.15 -12.40 -6.32
C ASP A 83 2.24 -11.20 -5.95
N GLY A 84 2.45 -10.08 -6.59
CA GLY A 84 1.58 -8.90 -6.44
C GLY A 84 0.41 -8.89 -7.41
N ALA A 85 -0.47 -7.92 -7.23
CA ALA A 85 -1.66 -7.77 -8.06
C ALA A 85 -1.32 -7.46 -9.53
N VAL A 86 -2.08 -8.04 -10.44
CA VAL A 86 -2.01 -7.68 -11.85
C VAL A 86 -2.35 -6.20 -12.01
N THR A 87 -1.33 -5.39 -12.33
CA THR A 87 -1.41 -3.93 -12.31
C THR A 87 -1.39 -3.35 -13.73
N ALA A 88 -2.22 -2.33 -13.98
CA ALA A 88 -2.15 -1.45 -15.13
C ALA A 88 -1.55 -0.09 -14.72
N LEU A 89 -0.88 0.57 -15.67
CA LEU A 89 -0.41 1.95 -15.53
C LEU A 89 -1.21 2.84 -16.50
N VAL A 90 -1.68 3.96 -15.99
CA VAL A 90 -2.21 5.08 -16.76
C VAL A 90 -1.22 6.23 -16.69
N THR A 91 -0.79 6.74 -17.83
CA THR A 91 0.15 7.86 -17.93
C THR A 91 -0.22 8.77 -19.10
N THR A 92 0.42 9.93 -19.18
CA THR A 92 0.26 10.86 -20.30
C THR A 92 0.75 10.22 -21.61
N SER A 93 0.06 10.52 -22.71
CA SER A 93 0.44 10.09 -24.05
C SER A 93 1.89 10.44 -24.37
N GLY A 94 2.64 9.47 -24.92
CA GLY A 94 4.09 9.55 -25.20
C GLY A 94 4.99 9.18 -24.01
N PHE A 95 4.45 8.92 -22.80
CA PHE A 95 5.24 8.64 -21.59
C PHE A 95 5.11 7.21 -21.03
N ARG A 96 4.45 6.31 -21.76
CA ARG A 96 4.27 4.93 -21.28
C ARG A 96 5.55 4.14 -21.09
N ASP A 97 6.65 4.57 -21.67
CA ASP A 97 7.94 3.87 -21.61
C ASP A 97 8.86 4.41 -20.49
N VAL A 98 8.40 5.36 -19.66
CA VAL A 98 9.14 5.90 -18.51
C VAL A 98 9.65 4.77 -17.59
N LEU A 99 8.84 3.76 -17.28
CA LEU A 99 9.27 2.61 -16.46
C LEU A 99 10.37 1.78 -17.16
N GLU A 100 10.29 1.66 -18.49
CA GLU A 100 11.28 0.93 -19.29
C GLU A 100 12.61 1.68 -19.33
N LEU A 101 12.55 2.97 -19.62
CA LEU A 101 13.73 3.82 -19.74
C LEU A 101 14.41 4.02 -18.38
N GLY A 102 13.64 4.29 -17.34
CA GLY A 102 14.16 4.62 -16.01
C GLY A 102 15.09 5.82 -16.09
N ARG A 103 16.22 5.75 -15.37
CA ARG A 103 17.25 6.78 -15.40
C ARG A 103 18.37 6.51 -16.41
N LEU A 104 18.23 5.54 -17.29
CA LEU A 104 19.23 5.13 -18.29
C LEU A 104 20.60 4.77 -17.69
N ARG A 105 20.65 4.45 -16.38
CA ARG A 105 21.90 4.08 -15.71
C ARG A 105 22.12 2.56 -15.81
N ARG A 106 23.34 2.16 -16.19
CA ARG A 106 23.82 0.78 -16.10
C ARG A 106 24.69 0.64 -14.84
N PRO A 107 24.51 -0.42 -14.03
CA PRO A 107 25.37 -0.67 -12.88
C PRO A 107 26.83 -0.84 -13.29
N THR A 108 27.06 -1.55 -14.42
CA THR A 108 28.37 -1.81 -14.99
C THR A 108 28.39 -1.36 -16.45
N LEU A 109 29.21 -0.38 -16.78
CA LEU A 109 29.19 0.29 -18.08
C LEU A 109 29.56 -0.66 -19.24
N TYR A 110 30.50 -1.59 -18.99
CA TYR A 110 31.08 -2.48 -20.02
C TYR A 110 30.54 -3.92 -19.96
N ASP A 111 29.51 -4.21 -19.14
CA ASP A 111 28.88 -5.51 -19.13
C ASP A 111 27.85 -5.59 -20.26
N LEU A 112 28.26 -6.24 -21.37
CA LEU A 112 27.39 -6.45 -22.53
C LEU A 112 26.26 -7.47 -22.27
N GLY A 113 26.43 -8.34 -21.27
CA GLY A 113 25.44 -9.33 -20.88
C GLY A 113 24.35 -8.77 -19.95
N TRP A 114 24.55 -7.57 -19.40
CA TRP A 114 23.57 -6.99 -18.48
C TRP A 114 22.26 -6.61 -19.18
N SER A 115 21.17 -7.12 -18.66
CA SER A 115 19.82 -6.72 -19.06
C SER A 115 19.09 -6.12 -17.87
N LYS A 116 18.28 -5.07 -18.14
CA LYS A 116 17.46 -4.45 -17.12
C LYS A 116 16.38 -5.42 -16.64
N PRO A 117 16.14 -5.55 -15.31
CA PRO A 117 15.02 -6.32 -14.82
C PRO A 117 13.70 -5.83 -15.43
N PRO A 118 12.79 -6.75 -15.82
CA PRO A 118 11.51 -6.35 -16.41
C PRO A 118 10.70 -5.54 -15.40
N PRO A 119 10.05 -4.43 -15.83
CA PRO A 119 9.17 -3.65 -14.98
C PRO A 119 7.97 -4.48 -14.48
N LEU A 120 7.48 -4.16 -13.27
CA LEU A 120 6.29 -4.80 -12.67
C LEU A 120 5.05 -4.69 -13.55
N VAL A 121 4.92 -3.59 -14.32
CA VAL A 121 3.85 -3.42 -15.29
C VAL A 121 4.41 -3.58 -16.69
N PRO A 122 4.09 -4.67 -17.41
CA PRO A 122 4.54 -4.89 -18.77
C PRO A 122 3.90 -3.86 -19.73
N ARG A 123 4.58 -3.54 -20.84
CA ARG A 123 4.18 -2.49 -21.79
C ARG A 123 2.72 -2.62 -22.28
N ARG A 124 2.21 -3.83 -22.47
CA ARG A 124 0.82 -4.08 -22.90
C ARG A 124 -0.24 -3.61 -21.89
N ARG A 125 0.12 -3.46 -20.61
CA ARG A 125 -0.74 -2.96 -19.53
C ARG A 125 -0.50 -1.49 -19.20
N ARG A 126 0.31 -0.78 -19.99
CA ARG A 126 0.50 0.66 -19.85
C ARG A 126 -0.41 1.36 -20.84
N ALA A 127 -1.36 2.10 -20.32
CA ALA A 127 -2.34 2.83 -21.11
C ALA A 127 -2.03 4.32 -21.08
N GLU A 128 -2.29 5.00 -22.18
CA GLU A 128 -2.00 6.41 -22.36
C GLU A 128 -3.29 7.20 -22.39
N LEU A 129 -3.30 8.32 -21.69
CA LEU A 129 -4.36 9.33 -21.67
C LEU A 129 -3.85 10.54 -22.47
N ASN A 130 -4.65 10.99 -23.44
CA ASN A 130 -4.38 12.25 -24.13
C ASN A 130 -4.52 13.42 -23.17
N GLY A 131 -3.82 14.50 -23.50
CA GLY A 131 -3.74 15.67 -22.64
C GLY A 131 -2.46 15.68 -21.81
N ARG A 132 -1.82 16.82 -21.80
CA ARG A 132 -0.57 17.04 -21.07
C ARG A 132 -0.71 18.23 -20.14
N ILE A 133 -0.28 18.04 -18.91
CA ILE A 133 -0.10 19.15 -17.97
C ILE A 133 1.22 19.83 -18.33
N HIS A 134 1.16 21.09 -18.72
CA HIS A 134 2.32 21.92 -19.07
C HIS A 134 2.96 22.51 -17.82
N ALA A 135 4.15 23.11 -17.99
CA ALA A 135 4.90 23.70 -16.88
C ALA A 135 4.20 24.88 -16.20
N ASP A 136 3.28 25.55 -16.91
CA ASP A 136 2.42 26.61 -16.39
C ASP A 136 1.14 26.10 -15.71
N GLY A 137 0.95 24.77 -15.65
CA GLY A 137 -0.23 24.11 -15.08
C GLY A 137 -1.43 24.01 -16.02
N THR A 138 -1.33 24.50 -17.27
CA THR A 138 -2.40 24.28 -18.25
C THR A 138 -2.48 22.83 -18.68
N VAL A 139 -3.67 22.36 -19.05
CA VAL A 139 -3.91 20.98 -19.55
C VAL A 139 -4.39 21.08 -20.98
N ASP A 140 -3.60 20.55 -21.93
CA ASP A 140 -3.92 20.63 -23.34
C ASP A 140 -3.61 19.31 -24.10
N PRO A 141 -4.59 18.75 -24.83
CA PRO A 141 -6.03 19.01 -24.67
C PRO A 141 -6.55 18.61 -23.28
N PRO A 142 -7.69 19.18 -22.81
CA PRO A 142 -8.30 18.76 -21.55
C PRO A 142 -8.67 17.28 -21.56
N HIS A 143 -8.48 16.60 -20.42
CA HIS A 143 -8.94 15.22 -20.26
C HIS A 143 -10.46 15.17 -20.21
N THR A 144 -11.10 14.45 -21.13
CA THR A 144 -12.55 14.31 -21.17
C THR A 144 -13.03 13.05 -20.46
N PRO A 145 -14.28 13.00 -19.96
CA PRO A 145 -14.87 11.78 -19.41
C PRO A 145 -14.86 10.61 -20.40
N GLU A 146 -15.05 10.89 -21.69
CA GLU A 146 -15.04 9.88 -22.76
C GLU A 146 -13.65 9.27 -22.92
N ASP A 147 -12.57 10.05 -22.74
CA ASP A 147 -11.19 9.54 -22.78
C ASP A 147 -10.95 8.59 -21.60
N VAL A 148 -11.38 8.97 -20.40
CA VAL A 148 -11.25 8.15 -19.19
C VAL A 148 -12.11 6.89 -19.31
N ALA A 149 -13.32 6.97 -19.87
CA ALA A 149 -14.18 5.82 -20.09
C ALA A 149 -13.55 4.81 -21.08
N ARG A 150 -12.96 5.30 -22.19
CA ARG A 150 -12.19 4.42 -23.13
C ARG A 150 -11.02 3.74 -22.44
N LEU A 151 -10.33 4.48 -21.58
CA LEU A 151 -9.23 3.94 -20.77
C LEU A 151 -9.72 2.85 -19.82
N ALA A 152 -10.82 3.08 -19.12
CA ALA A 152 -11.42 2.10 -18.21
C ALA A 152 -11.81 0.80 -18.94
N MET A 153 -12.37 0.88 -20.16
CA MET A 153 -12.66 -0.30 -20.97
C MET A 153 -11.39 -1.08 -21.32
N ARG A 154 -10.32 -0.40 -21.71
CA ARG A 154 -9.04 -1.03 -22.02
C ARG A 154 -8.42 -1.71 -20.78
N ILE A 155 -8.46 -1.05 -19.62
CA ILE A 155 -7.96 -1.60 -18.36
C ILE A 155 -8.77 -2.83 -17.96
N ARG A 156 -10.10 -2.78 -18.09
CA ARG A 156 -10.99 -3.92 -17.80
C ARG A 156 -10.61 -5.13 -18.66
N GLY A 157 -10.36 -4.94 -19.95
CA GLY A 157 -9.94 -6.00 -20.88
C GLY A 157 -8.53 -6.54 -20.61
N SER A 158 -7.68 -5.83 -19.88
CA SER A 158 -6.32 -6.27 -19.55
C SER A 158 -6.25 -7.25 -18.37
N GLY A 159 -7.36 -7.47 -17.66
CA GLY A 159 -7.41 -8.31 -16.45
C GLY A 159 -6.72 -7.67 -15.22
N ALA A 160 -6.38 -6.37 -15.27
CA ALA A 160 -5.71 -5.71 -14.14
C ALA A 160 -6.65 -5.59 -12.94
N ALA A 161 -6.19 -6.01 -11.77
CA ALA A 161 -6.86 -5.86 -10.48
C ALA A 161 -6.52 -4.52 -9.81
N ALA A 162 -5.39 -3.91 -10.21
CA ALA A 162 -4.95 -2.63 -9.69
C ALA A 162 -4.55 -1.67 -10.82
N VAL A 163 -4.63 -0.37 -10.55
CA VAL A 163 -4.34 0.71 -11.50
C VAL A 163 -3.49 1.76 -10.82
N ALA A 164 -2.31 2.02 -11.37
CA ALA A 164 -1.50 3.17 -11.03
C ALA A 164 -1.80 4.31 -12.02
N VAL A 165 -2.11 5.49 -11.53
CA VAL A 165 -2.27 6.70 -12.33
C VAL A 165 -1.10 7.63 -12.03
N CYS A 166 -0.32 7.97 -13.05
CA CYS A 166 0.78 8.91 -12.94
C CYS A 166 0.88 9.75 -14.21
N LEU A 167 0.34 10.96 -14.15
CA LEU A 167 0.38 11.91 -15.24
C LEU A 167 1.64 12.78 -15.17
N VAL A 168 2.16 13.15 -16.33
CA VAL A 168 3.32 14.04 -16.42
C VAL A 168 2.97 15.40 -15.83
N ASN A 169 3.88 15.97 -15.03
CA ASN A 169 3.73 17.23 -14.33
C ASN A 169 2.52 17.32 -13.37
N SER A 170 1.89 16.21 -13.00
CA SER A 170 0.71 16.25 -12.12
C SER A 170 0.99 16.80 -10.71
N TYR A 171 2.26 16.90 -10.30
CA TYR A 171 2.62 17.60 -9.06
C TYR A 171 2.24 19.10 -9.10
N LEU A 172 2.10 19.71 -10.29
CA LEU A 172 1.59 21.07 -10.48
C LEU A 172 0.06 21.13 -10.45
N ARG A 173 -0.62 20.03 -10.80
CA ARG A 173 -2.08 19.91 -10.92
C ARG A 173 -2.54 18.57 -10.32
N ALA A 174 -2.30 18.42 -9.02
CA ALA A 174 -2.70 17.22 -8.28
C ALA A 174 -4.22 16.95 -8.34
N ASP A 175 -5.01 18.02 -8.44
CA ASP A 175 -6.45 17.96 -8.62
C ASP A 175 -6.85 17.21 -9.89
N GLU A 176 -6.13 17.44 -11.00
CA GLU A 176 -6.43 16.83 -12.29
C GLU A 176 -6.13 15.32 -12.29
N GLU A 177 -5.00 14.88 -11.73
CA GLU A 177 -4.69 13.45 -11.62
C GLU A 177 -5.67 12.75 -10.69
N ARG A 178 -6.04 13.37 -9.55
CA ARG A 178 -7.06 12.83 -8.64
C ARG A 178 -8.40 12.69 -9.33
N ARG A 179 -8.83 13.69 -10.11
CA ARG A 179 -10.08 13.64 -10.87
C ARG A 179 -10.10 12.42 -11.81
N VAL A 180 -9.02 12.20 -12.56
CA VAL A 180 -8.89 11.02 -13.44
C VAL A 180 -8.92 9.71 -12.63
N ALA A 181 -8.23 9.66 -11.50
CA ALA A 181 -8.21 8.48 -10.64
C ALA A 181 -9.59 8.19 -10.03
N ASP A 182 -10.33 9.22 -9.58
CA ASP A 182 -11.68 9.09 -9.01
C ASP A 182 -12.70 8.60 -10.06
N GLU A 183 -12.58 9.12 -11.26
CA GLU A 183 -13.42 8.67 -12.38
C GLU A 183 -13.13 7.19 -12.72
N LEU A 184 -11.84 6.80 -12.74
CA LEU A 184 -11.47 5.39 -12.91
C LEU A 184 -11.97 4.51 -11.76
N ARG A 185 -11.96 4.96 -10.50
CA ARG A 185 -12.55 4.23 -9.36
C ARG A 185 -14.03 3.98 -9.58
N SER A 186 -14.76 4.99 -10.05
CA SER A 186 -16.20 4.88 -10.35
C SER A 186 -16.49 3.91 -11.50
N LEU A 187 -15.66 3.94 -12.55
CA LEU A 187 -15.83 3.09 -13.74
C LEU A 187 -15.31 1.67 -13.54
N LEU A 188 -14.43 1.43 -12.57
CA LEU A 188 -13.76 0.16 -12.29
C LEU A 188 -14.03 -0.33 -10.86
N PRO A 189 -15.29 -0.57 -10.46
CA PRO A 189 -15.60 -0.97 -9.09
C PRO A 189 -14.83 -2.25 -8.70
N GLY A 190 -14.36 -2.30 -7.44
CA GLY A 190 -13.60 -3.42 -6.90
C GLY A 190 -12.12 -3.45 -7.32
N ARG A 191 -11.63 -2.47 -8.07
CA ARG A 191 -10.20 -2.38 -8.40
C ARG A 191 -9.49 -1.37 -7.51
N TYR A 192 -8.25 -1.67 -7.18
CA TYR A 192 -7.39 -0.80 -6.40
C TYR A 192 -6.80 0.30 -7.30
N VAL A 193 -7.14 1.57 -7.08
CA VAL A 193 -6.66 2.68 -7.93
C VAL A 193 -5.84 3.65 -7.09
N THR A 194 -4.59 3.85 -7.47
CA THR A 194 -3.64 4.78 -6.83
C THR A 194 -3.37 5.97 -7.76
N ALA A 195 -3.56 7.19 -7.25
CA ALA A 195 -2.99 8.39 -7.87
C ALA A 195 -1.58 8.64 -7.33
N SER A 196 -0.61 8.93 -8.19
CA SER A 196 0.79 9.14 -7.78
C SER A 196 0.94 10.33 -6.84
N VAL A 197 0.14 11.37 -7.03
CA VAL A 197 0.13 12.59 -6.22
C VAL A 197 -0.34 12.38 -4.78
N ASP A 198 -1.03 11.28 -4.49
CA ASP A 198 -1.45 10.92 -3.13
C ASP A 198 -0.31 10.24 -2.34
N LEU A 199 0.71 9.73 -3.04
CA LEU A 199 1.91 9.13 -2.45
C LEU A 199 3.04 10.15 -2.29
N GLY A 200 3.14 11.09 -3.24
CA GLY A 200 4.12 12.17 -3.22
C GLY A 200 3.96 13.07 -4.45
N ALA A 201 3.61 14.33 -4.21
CA ALA A 201 3.44 15.33 -5.28
C ALA A 201 4.75 16.07 -5.53
N GLU A 202 5.80 15.33 -5.94
CA GLU A 202 7.14 15.86 -6.20
C GLU A 202 7.51 15.71 -7.69
N PRO A 203 8.44 16.54 -8.22
CA PRO A 203 9.00 16.33 -9.54
C PRO A 203 9.70 14.96 -9.65
N GLY A 204 9.75 14.39 -10.86
CA GLY A 204 10.42 13.12 -11.13
C GLY A 204 9.44 12.03 -11.58
N GLU A 205 9.17 12.00 -12.89
CA GLU A 205 8.17 11.10 -13.47
C GLU A 205 8.50 9.63 -13.27
N PHE A 206 9.78 9.26 -13.33
CA PHE A 206 10.18 7.86 -13.12
C PHE A 206 9.94 7.44 -11.67
N GLU A 207 10.35 8.25 -10.70
CA GLU A 207 10.21 7.96 -9.28
C GLU A 207 8.75 7.89 -8.88
N ARG A 208 7.94 8.87 -9.28
CA ARG A 208 6.49 8.87 -9.00
C ARG A 208 5.79 7.69 -9.65
N THR A 209 6.10 7.42 -10.94
CA THR A 209 5.52 6.27 -11.64
C THR A 209 5.90 4.95 -10.97
N SER A 210 7.17 4.78 -10.60
CA SER A 210 7.66 3.58 -9.91
C SER A 210 6.98 3.40 -8.56
N THR A 211 6.87 4.47 -7.77
CA THR A 211 6.21 4.44 -6.46
C THR A 211 4.72 4.09 -6.59
N ALA A 212 4.01 4.72 -7.55
CA ALA A 212 2.60 4.44 -7.79
C ALA A 212 2.37 3.00 -8.27
N VAL A 213 3.24 2.49 -9.14
CA VAL A 213 3.20 1.11 -9.63
C VAL A 213 3.46 0.12 -8.50
N VAL A 214 4.49 0.33 -7.68
CA VAL A 214 4.78 -0.52 -6.52
C VAL A 214 3.61 -0.52 -5.55
N ASN A 215 3.07 0.66 -5.21
CA ASN A 215 1.91 0.76 -4.33
C ASN A 215 0.68 0.03 -4.88
N SER A 216 0.40 0.18 -6.18
CA SER A 216 -0.73 -0.53 -6.83
C SER A 216 -0.49 -2.04 -6.92
N TYR A 217 0.77 -2.47 -7.03
CA TYR A 217 1.15 -3.88 -7.12
C TYR A 217 0.99 -4.61 -5.79
N VAL A 218 1.42 -3.99 -4.69
CA VAL A 218 1.37 -4.61 -3.35
C VAL A 218 0.09 -4.29 -2.59
N GLY A 219 -0.56 -3.18 -2.92
CA GLY A 219 -1.72 -2.65 -2.16
C GLY A 219 -2.85 -3.65 -1.96
N PRO A 220 -3.37 -4.33 -2.99
CA PRO A 220 -4.40 -5.35 -2.83
C PRO A 220 -3.99 -6.48 -1.89
N VAL A 221 -2.78 -7.02 -2.06
CA VAL A 221 -2.25 -8.12 -1.24
C VAL A 221 -2.16 -7.73 0.23
N VAL A 222 -1.64 -6.53 0.51
CA VAL A 222 -1.54 -6.01 1.88
C VAL A 222 -2.92 -5.73 2.47
N GLN A 223 -3.84 -5.17 1.68
CA GLN A 223 -5.21 -4.88 2.12
C GLN A 223 -5.97 -6.16 2.49
N ASP A 224 -5.91 -7.17 1.63
CA ASP A 224 -6.56 -8.47 1.87
C ASP A 224 -5.99 -9.13 3.12
N TYR A 225 -4.66 -9.13 3.25
CA TYR A 225 -3.97 -9.65 4.42
C TYR A 225 -4.41 -8.96 5.72
N LEU A 226 -4.36 -7.64 5.77
CA LEU A 226 -4.71 -6.88 6.97
C LEU A 226 -6.19 -7.03 7.33
N THR A 227 -7.08 -7.05 6.32
CA THR A 227 -8.52 -7.27 6.55
C THR A 227 -8.80 -8.65 7.14
N ALA A 228 -8.13 -9.68 6.63
CA ALA A 228 -8.23 -11.03 7.17
C ALA A 228 -7.69 -11.10 8.60
N LEU A 229 -6.51 -10.51 8.85
CA LEU A 229 -5.89 -10.50 10.18
C LEU A 229 -6.75 -9.78 11.21
N GLU A 230 -7.32 -8.61 10.88
CA GLU A 230 -8.24 -7.90 11.80
C GLU A 230 -9.46 -8.76 12.14
N ARG A 231 -10.09 -9.37 11.15
CA ARG A 231 -11.24 -10.27 11.35
C ARG A 231 -10.87 -11.43 12.30
N ASP A 232 -9.72 -12.07 12.08
CA ASP A 232 -9.31 -13.25 12.80
C ASP A 232 -8.86 -12.89 14.25
N LEU A 233 -8.25 -11.74 14.47
CA LEU A 233 -7.96 -11.19 15.80
C LEU A 233 -9.25 -10.89 16.58
N VAL A 234 -10.24 -10.29 15.94
CA VAL A 234 -11.56 -10.03 16.55
C VAL A 234 -12.25 -11.35 16.92
N ALA A 235 -12.19 -12.35 16.06
CA ALA A 235 -12.72 -13.69 16.34
C ALA A 235 -12.02 -14.38 17.54
N ALA A 236 -10.73 -14.09 17.73
CA ALA A 236 -9.93 -14.54 18.88
C ALA A 236 -10.15 -13.70 20.15
N GLY A 237 -11.01 -12.67 20.11
CA GLY A 237 -11.36 -11.81 21.26
C GLY A 237 -10.50 -10.55 21.41
N VAL A 238 -9.58 -10.27 20.49
CA VAL A 238 -8.81 -9.02 20.44
C VAL A 238 -9.57 -8.00 19.60
N THR A 239 -10.27 -7.07 20.26
CA THR A 239 -11.23 -6.14 19.61
C THR A 239 -10.70 -4.73 19.39
N VAL A 240 -9.45 -4.47 19.78
CA VAL A 240 -8.81 -3.16 19.54
C VAL A 240 -8.37 -3.01 18.09
N PRO A 241 -8.31 -1.77 17.57
CA PRO A 241 -7.80 -1.52 16.23
C PRO A 241 -6.39 -2.08 16.03
N LEU A 242 -6.15 -2.70 14.87
CA LEU A 242 -4.82 -3.14 14.47
C LEU A 242 -4.01 -1.94 13.96
N LEU A 243 -2.92 -1.63 14.64
CA LEU A 243 -2.00 -0.56 14.23
C LEU A 243 -0.81 -1.13 13.48
N VAL A 244 -0.64 -0.73 12.23
CA VAL A 244 0.45 -1.19 11.37
C VAL A 244 1.62 -0.22 11.44
N MET A 245 2.80 -0.76 11.68
CA MET A 245 4.04 0.01 11.70
C MET A 245 4.50 0.33 10.28
N GLN A 246 4.77 1.60 10.03
CA GLN A 246 5.33 2.07 8.77
C GLN A 246 6.86 2.08 8.84
N SER A 247 7.54 1.87 7.71
CA SER A 247 9.01 1.93 7.61
C SER A 247 9.59 3.29 8.05
N GLY A 248 8.82 4.37 7.96
CA GLY A 248 9.18 5.69 8.47
C GLY A 248 8.95 5.89 9.98
N GLY A 249 8.57 4.85 10.74
CA GLY A 249 8.37 4.88 12.19
C GLY A 249 6.98 5.36 12.65
N GLY A 250 6.05 5.64 11.74
CA GLY A 250 4.66 5.97 12.08
C GLY A 250 3.78 4.73 12.27
N LEU A 251 2.66 4.91 12.96
CA LEU A 251 1.60 3.90 13.09
C LEU A 251 0.40 4.31 12.24
N LEU A 252 -0.18 3.37 11.52
CA LEU A 252 -1.39 3.55 10.75
C LEU A 252 -2.41 2.48 11.14
N ASP A 253 -3.65 2.90 11.33
CA ASP A 253 -4.78 2.00 11.54
C ASP A 253 -4.96 1.12 10.28
N ALA A 254 -4.96 -0.21 10.45
CA ALA A 254 -5.09 -1.16 9.36
C ALA A 254 -6.36 -0.93 8.53
N GLY A 255 -7.47 -0.58 9.17
CA GLY A 255 -8.73 -0.22 8.50
C GLY A 255 -8.63 1.02 7.59
N LYS A 256 -7.54 1.80 7.69
CA LYS A 256 -7.25 2.94 6.80
C LYS A 256 -6.22 2.63 5.72
N VAL A 257 -5.60 1.46 5.77
CA VAL A 257 -4.67 1.02 4.72
C VAL A 257 -5.47 0.74 3.44
N GLY A 258 -5.09 1.38 2.34
CA GLY A 258 -5.78 1.23 1.05
C GLY A 258 -7.14 1.94 0.94
N ARG A 259 -7.67 2.54 2.01
CA ARG A 259 -8.82 3.44 1.92
C ARG A 259 -8.35 4.82 1.50
N ASP A 260 -9.09 5.39 0.58
CA ASP A 260 -8.85 6.67 -0.06
C ASP A 260 -8.45 7.78 0.93
N ARG A 261 -7.20 8.27 0.83
CA ARG A 261 -6.73 9.44 1.57
C ARG A 261 -7.38 10.74 1.08
N SER A 262 -8.17 10.71 0.00
CA SER A 262 -8.81 11.88 -0.59
C SER A 262 -9.87 12.52 0.33
N ARG A 263 -10.35 11.81 1.36
CA ARG A 263 -11.36 12.30 2.31
C ARG A 263 -10.81 12.85 3.62
N SER A 264 -9.50 12.84 3.84
CA SER A 264 -8.87 13.38 5.06
C SER A 264 -8.00 14.61 4.79
N SER A 265 -8.39 15.47 3.87
CA SER A 265 -7.79 16.80 3.75
C SER A 265 -8.34 17.73 4.83
N SER A 266 -7.84 17.61 6.05
CA SER A 266 -7.78 18.76 6.95
C SER A 266 -6.70 19.71 6.44
N PRO A 267 -7.00 20.98 6.22
CA PRO A 267 -6.02 21.96 5.75
C PRO A 267 -5.23 22.50 6.95
N ASP A 268 -4.32 21.72 7.51
CA ASP A 268 -3.41 22.25 8.53
C ASP A 268 -2.04 21.53 8.49
N ARG A 269 -1.25 21.83 7.46
CA ARG A 269 0.20 21.73 7.52
C ARG A 269 0.78 23.02 6.95
N ARG A 270 1.03 23.98 7.85
CA ARG A 270 1.95 25.08 7.53
C ARG A 270 3.36 24.50 7.45
N PRO A 271 4.13 24.87 6.43
CA PRO A 271 5.54 24.50 6.40
C PRO A 271 6.28 25.31 7.47
N VAL A 272 7.13 24.63 8.23
CA VAL A 272 8.19 25.25 9.06
C VAL A 272 9.46 25.24 8.24
#